data_5880135b076d0ae54e2a6227f510bbed
#
_entry.id   5880135b076d0ae54e2a6227f510bbed
#
_cell.length_a   1.000
_cell.length_b   1.000
_cell.length_c   1.000
_cell.angle_alpha   90.00
_cell.angle_beta   90.00
_cell.angle_gamma   90.00
#
_symmetry.space_group_name_H-M   'P 1'
#
loop_
_entity.id
_entity.type
_entity.pdbx_description
1 polymer ?
#
loop_
_entity_poly.entity_id
_entity_poly.type
_entity_poly.pdbx_seq_one_letter_code
_entity_poly.pdbx_strand_id
1 'polypeptide(L)'
;DCKGSLKMFSTGNTSTLADMWVQCSCGAKRSMSGATQKDNFDGLACPGHHPFRPNVKNQKCGKQIIPSQRGASNVYFAVSKSAISIPPWINPLYNLIDEHLRDIELAKQLMGDDGVEKIYDMYFAAYSKEEFDEALTKRMNNIKEFTEIKQMEYNAITHHSDPAYQSNKKHFKAEEDPLPSYLQKYFSKIVRVTRLREVRVLLGFTRVDAPDPDADPANQPNIVTLSKGRNERWLPAAEVNGEGIFIEFNKEMLSKWLGISAVKDISERYAESYKDFCQSKGWTITSVRNAVYVLMHTFAHLLIKQMSMSSGYSSSAIRERIYFGDNMAGILLYTGSADKEGSLGGLVELGSISQLTGIMRDAFQEALVCTNDPECMSNMPAGKNSNGAACHSCCMISETACENGNRMLDRGLVVPIPGREDNAYFRELVNDLCQVDL
;
A
#
# COMPACT_ATOMS: atom_id res chain seq x y z
N ASP A 1 -14.35 -36.72 34.60
CA ASP A 1 -15.10 -35.70 35.41
C ASP A 1 -14.60 -35.61 36.87
N CYS A 2 -13.27 -35.63 37.06
CA CYS A 2 -12.64 -35.72 38.35
C CYS A 2 -12.51 -34.40 39.13
N LYS A 3 -12.97 -33.29 38.65
CA LYS A 3 -12.83 -31.95 39.27
C LYS A 3 -11.40 -31.62 39.77
N GLY A 4 -10.37 -32.35 39.31
CA GLY A 4 -8.99 -32.18 39.75
C GLY A 4 -8.38 -30.87 39.22
N SER A 5 -7.38 -30.35 39.91
CA SER A 5 -6.60 -29.20 39.46
C SER A 5 -5.75 -29.59 38.25
N LEU A 6 -5.68 -28.69 37.25
CA LEU A 6 -4.87 -28.85 36.05
C LEU A 6 -3.57 -28.04 36.17
N LYS A 7 -2.45 -28.64 35.83
CA LYS A 7 -1.14 -27.96 35.74
C LYS A 7 -0.54 -28.18 34.35
N MET A 8 0.07 -27.13 33.78
CA MET A 8 0.78 -27.20 32.52
C MET A 8 2.27 -27.43 32.76
N PHE A 9 2.85 -28.31 31.99
CA PHE A 9 4.27 -28.69 32.02
C PHE A 9 4.86 -28.50 30.62
N SER A 10 6.18 -28.29 30.57
CA SER A 10 6.96 -28.20 29.33
C SER A 10 8.32 -28.88 29.56
N THR A 11 8.89 -29.48 28.53
CA THR A 11 10.27 -29.94 28.55
C THR A 11 11.29 -28.80 28.58
N GLY A 12 10.90 -27.59 28.14
CA GLY A 12 11.78 -26.44 28.06
C GLY A 12 12.75 -26.47 26.87
N ASN A 13 12.73 -27.50 26.03
CA ASN A 13 13.67 -27.67 24.91
C ASN A 13 13.27 -26.85 23.70
N THR A 14 11.98 -26.66 23.48
CA THR A 14 11.44 -25.80 22.40
C THR A 14 10.24 -25.03 22.92
N SER A 15 9.87 -23.93 22.27
CA SER A 15 8.69 -23.15 22.60
C SER A 15 7.41 -23.64 21.90
N THR A 16 7.43 -24.87 21.37
CA THR A 16 6.30 -25.43 20.62
C THR A 16 5.29 -26.11 21.55
N LEU A 17 4.01 -26.09 21.16
CA LEU A 17 2.96 -26.80 21.90
C LEU A 17 3.17 -28.34 21.93
N ALA A 18 3.97 -28.88 21.03
CA ALA A 18 4.32 -30.30 21.01
C ALA A 18 5.08 -30.74 22.27
N ASP A 19 5.89 -29.83 22.86
CA ASP A 19 6.67 -30.07 24.07
C ASP A 19 5.93 -29.77 25.35
N MET A 20 4.64 -29.40 25.25
CA MET A 20 3.81 -29.03 26.37
C MET A 20 2.73 -30.10 26.62
N TRP A 21 2.37 -30.28 27.88
CA TRP A 21 1.24 -31.11 28.26
C TRP A 21 0.53 -30.57 29.50
N VAL A 22 -0.73 -30.92 29.61
CA VAL A 22 -1.54 -30.62 30.80
C VAL A 22 -1.71 -31.94 31.59
N GLN A 23 -1.51 -31.85 32.91
CA GLN A 23 -1.69 -32.97 33.80
C GLN A 23 -2.69 -32.60 34.90
N CYS A 24 -3.63 -33.48 35.13
CA CYS A 24 -4.59 -33.39 36.20
C CYS A 24 -4.03 -33.99 37.52
N SER A 25 -4.47 -33.47 38.66
CA SER A 25 -4.13 -34.04 39.95
C SER A 25 -4.57 -35.52 40.14
N CYS A 26 -5.49 -36.01 39.31
CA CYS A 26 -5.87 -37.43 39.26
C CYS A 26 -4.90 -38.29 38.48
N GLY A 27 -3.81 -37.74 37.91
CA GLY A 27 -2.82 -38.47 37.11
C GLY A 27 -3.07 -38.45 35.62
N ALA A 28 -4.24 -38.06 35.13
CA ALA A 28 -4.52 -37.97 33.69
C ALA A 28 -3.63 -36.89 33.02
N LYS A 29 -3.06 -37.23 31.86
CA LYS A 29 -2.13 -36.40 31.13
C LYS A 29 -2.59 -36.23 29.66
N ARG A 30 -2.53 -35.04 29.13
CA ARG A 30 -2.85 -34.74 27.73
C ARG A 30 -1.77 -33.87 27.10
N SER A 31 -1.25 -34.28 25.95
CA SER A 31 -0.35 -33.45 25.15
C SER A 31 -1.09 -32.21 24.60
N MET A 32 -0.37 -31.08 24.51
CA MET A 32 -0.84 -29.87 23.84
C MET A 32 -0.53 -29.88 22.33
N SER A 33 0.11 -30.97 21.82
CA SER A 33 0.29 -31.14 20.37
C SER A 33 -1.07 -31.05 19.67
N GLY A 34 -1.17 -30.22 18.65
CA GLY A 34 -2.42 -30.00 17.94
C GLY A 34 -3.51 -29.22 18.70
N ALA A 35 -3.23 -28.72 19.90
CA ALA A 35 -4.23 -27.98 20.70
C ALA A 35 -4.82 -26.75 20.00
N THR A 36 -4.12 -26.22 19.00
CA THR A 36 -4.57 -25.09 18.17
C THR A 36 -5.34 -25.52 16.91
N GLN A 37 -5.52 -26.82 16.68
CA GLN A 37 -6.31 -27.29 15.55
C GLN A 37 -7.78 -26.89 15.72
N LYS A 38 -8.42 -26.55 14.60
CA LYS A 38 -9.76 -26.02 14.55
C LYS A 38 -10.79 -26.93 15.25
N ASP A 39 -10.67 -28.21 15.07
CA ASP A 39 -11.60 -29.23 15.60
C ASP A 39 -11.58 -29.28 17.14
N ASN A 40 -10.49 -28.85 17.79
CA ASN A 40 -10.42 -28.78 19.26
C ASN A 40 -11.27 -27.65 19.85
N PHE A 41 -11.80 -26.77 19.01
CA PHE A 41 -12.68 -25.65 19.40
C PHE A 41 -14.12 -25.87 18.96
N ASP A 42 -14.46 -27.05 18.43
CA ASP A 42 -15.82 -27.38 18.04
C ASP A 42 -16.74 -27.34 19.27
N GLY A 43 -17.88 -26.67 19.11
CA GLY A 43 -18.81 -26.44 20.20
C GLY A 43 -18.51 -25.22 21.09
N LEU A 44 -17.35 -24.55 20.88
CA LEU A 44 -17.02 -23.30 21.57
C LEU A 44 -17.39 -22.11 20.70
N ALA A 45 -18.46 -21.44 21.03
CA ALA A 45 -18.91 -20.24 20.32
C ALA A 45 -18.36 -18.96 20.97
N CYS A 46 -18.09 -17.97 20.16
CA CYS A 46 -17.69 -16.65 20.64
C CYS A 46 -18.81 -16.02 21.49
N PRO A 47 -18.53 -15.61 22.73
CA PRO A 47 -19.52 -14.98 23.60
C PRO A 47 -19.96 -13.57 23.14
N GLY A 48 -19.32 -13.03 22.08
CA GLY A 48 -19.66 -11.71 21.54
C GLY A 48 -19.14 -10.54 22.36
N HIS A 49 -18.15 -10.74 23.21
CA HIS A 49 -17.53 -9.64 23.96
C HIS A 49 -16.65 -8.78 23.04
N HIS A 50 -16.88 -7.48 23.05
CA HIS A 50 -16.08 -6.48 22.35
C HIS A 50 -15.50 -5.45 23.32
N PRO A 51 -14.54 -5.83 24.20
CA PRO A 51 -14.03 -4.96 25.25
C PRO A 51 -13.33 -3.70 24.73
N PHE A 52 -12.94 -3.70 23.47
CA PHE A 52 -12.30 -2.60 22.75
C PHE A 52 -13.29 -1.62 22.09
N ARG A 53 -14.60 -1.96 22.07
CA ARG A 53 -15.66 -1.08 21.55
C ARG A 53 -16.48 -0.53 22.71
N PRO A 54 -16.45 0.78 22.96
CA PRO A 54 -17.35 1.39 23.94
C PRO A 54 -18.80 1.26 23.44
N ASN A 55 -19.72 1.02 24.36
CA ASN A 55 -21.15 1.01 24.11
C ASN A 55 -21.73 -0.10 23.21
N VAL A 56 -20.96 -1.10 22.85
CA VAL A 56 -21.48 -2.28 22.14
C VAL A 56 -22.01 -3.28 23.16
N LYS A 57 -23.32 -3.52 23.17
CA LYS A 57 -23.91 -4.61 23.96
C LYS A 57 -23.38 -5.94 23.47
N ASN A 58 -23.06 -6.83 24.42
CA ASN A 58 -22.63 -8.19 24.10
C ASN A 58 -23.74 -8.90 23.30
N GLN A 59 -23.47 -9.17 22.05
CA GLN A 59 -24.33 -9.95 21.17
C GLN A 59 -23.60 -11.25 20.86
N LYS A 60 -24.27 -12.40 21.07
CA LYS A 60 -23.73 -13.69 20.64
C LYS A 60 -23.43 -13.63 19.14
N CYS A 61 -22.15 -13.70 18.77
CA CYS A 61 -21.77 -13.59 17.37
C CYS A 61 -21.83 -14.95 16.64
N GLY A 62 -21.95 -16.07 17.35
CA GLY A 62 -22.06 -17.42 16.80
C GLY A 62 -20.84 -17.93 16.04
N LYS A 63 -19.81 -17.12 15.86
CA LYS A 63 -18.56 -17.51 15.16
C LYS A 63 -17.74 -18.48 16.01
N GLN A 64 -17.13 -19.45 15.37
CA GLN A 64 -16.19 -20.38 16.01
C GLN A 64 -14.96 -19.62 16.52
N ILE A 65 -14.46 -20.01 17.69
CA ILE A 65 -13.23 -19.48 18.27
C ILE A 65 -12.04 -19.98 17.47
N ILE A 66 -11.14 -19.08 17.07
CA ILE A 66 -9.89 -19.38 16.38
C ILE A 66 -8.74 -19.03 17.33
N PRO A 67 -7.84 -19.98 17.64
CA PRO A 67 -6.66 -19.68 18.43
C PRO A 67 -5.67 -18.84 17.62
N SER A 68 -5.01 -17.89 18.29
CA SER A 68 -3.96 -17.07 17.69
C SER A 68 -2.80 -16.91 18.67
N GLN A 69 -1.58 -16.84 18.15
CA GLN A 69 -0.41 -16.55 18.99
C GLN A 69 -0.50 -15.11 19.53
N ARG A 70 -0.14 -14.91 20.80
CA ARG A 70 -0.20 -13.60 21.45
C ARG A 70 0.63 -12.52 20.73
N GLY A 71 1.76 -12.89 20.14
CA GLY A 71 2.65 -11.97 19.42
C GLY A 71 2.41 -11.95 17.90
N ALA A 72 1.34 -12.57 17.40
CA ALA A 72 1.08 -12.59 15.98
C ALA A 72 0.70 -11.19 15.48
N SER A 73 1.31 -10.75 14.40
CA SER A 73 1.03 -9.45 13.76
C SER A 73 -0.42 -9.30 13.28
N ASN A 74 -1.07 -10.43 13.00
CA ASN A 74 -2.46 -10.49 12.54
C ASN A 74 -3.52 -10.31 13.65
N VAL A 75 -3.14 -9.94 14.86
CA VAL A 75 -4.10 -9.69 15.96
C VAL A 75 -4.59 -8.24 15.96
N TYR A 76 -3.75 -7.30 15.55
CA TYR A 76 -4.05 -5.89 15.46
C TYR A 76 -3.51 -5.31 14.18
N PHE A 77 -4.35 -4.61 13.43
CA PHE A 77 -3.97 -3.91 12.21
C PHE A 77 -4.26 -2.42 12.37
N ALA A 78 -3.26 -1.59 12.21
CA ALA A 78 -3.44 -0.16 12.13
C ALA A 78 -4.20 0.20 10.85
N VAL A 79 -5.22 1.03 10.98
CA VAL A 79 -5.93 1.63 9.84
C VAL A 79 -5.39 3.03 9.68
N SER A 80 -4.52 3.19 8.70
CA SER A 80 -3.92 4.48 8.38
C SER A 80 -4.12 4.82 6.91
N LYS A 81 -4.20 6.09 6.61
CA LYS A 81 -4.16 6.63 5.24
C LYS A 81 -3.00 7.61 5.14
N SER A 82 -2.42 7.70 3.97
CA SER A 82 -1.35 8.65 3.71
C SER A 82 -1.59 9.39 2.40
N ALA A 83 -1.08 10.62 2.35
CA ALA A 83 -1.06 11.44 1.16
C ALA A 83 0.29 12.13 1.02
N ILE A 84 0.76 12.28 -0.21
CA ILE A 84 1.94 13.09 -0.51
C ILE A 84 1.49 14.54 -0.60
N SER A 85 2.19 15.41 0.11
CA SER A 85 1.94 16.85 0.05
C SER A 85 2.43 17.41 -1.28
N ILE A 86 1.51 17.66 -2.18
CA ILE A 86 1.76 18.15 -3.53
C ILE A 86 1.13 19.53 -3.73
N PRO A 87 1.65 20.38 -4.62
CA PRO A 87 0.92 21.54 -5.08
C PRO A 87 -0.42 21.12 -5.76
N PRO A 88 -1.48 21.92 -5.67
CA PRO A 88 -1.55 23.21 -5.01
C PRO A 88 -1.79 23.17 -3.49
N TRP A 89 -2.04 22.02 -2.89
CA TRP A 89 -2.43 21.84 -1.47
C TRP A 89 -1.37 22.31 -0.45
N ILE A 90 -0.11 22.48 -0.90
CA ILE A 90 0.96 23.05 -0.09
C ILE A 90 1.17 24.57 -0.38
N ASN A 91 0.29 25.17 -1.15
CA ASN A 91 0.30 26.62 -1.39
C ASN A 91 -0.07 27.35 -0.09
N PRO A 92 0.66 28.40 0.31
CA PRO A 92 0.32 29.21 1.48
C PRO A 92 -1.12 29.70 1.50
N LEU A 93 -1.72 29.99 0.34
CA LEU A 93 -3.11 30.39 0.20
C LEU A 93 -4.09 29.31 0.71
N TYR A 94 -3.85 28.02 0.42
CA TYR A 94 -4.70 26.95 0.93
C TYR A 94 -4.59 26.80 2.43
N ASN A 95 -3.39 26.93 3.00
CA ASN A 95 -3.20 26.90 4.44
C ASN A 95 -3.95 28.04 5.12
N LEU A 96 -3.87 29.23 4.53
CA LEU A 96 -4.58 30.41 5.04
C LEU A 96 -6.11 30.26 4.91
N ILE A 97 -6.59 29.66 3.83
CA ILE A 97 -8.01 29.30 3.68
C ILE A 97 -8.42 28.29 4.77
N ASP A 98 -7.61 27.28 5.06
CA ASP A 98 -7.90 26.30 6.11
C ASP A 98 -7.95 26.91 7.51
N GLU A 99 -7.06 27.83 7.81
CA GLU A 99 -7.07 28.59 9.08
C GLU A 99 -8.37 29.38 9.27
N HIS A 100 -8.89 29.98 8.20
CA HIS A 100 -10.09 30.82 8.19
C HIS A 100 -11.35 30.12 7.62
N LEU A 101 -11.30 28.80 7.35
CA LEU A 101 -12.40 28.10 6.69
C LEU A 101 -13.72 28.24 7.44
N ARG A 102 -13.67 28.16 8.77
CA ARG A 102 -14.85 28.31 9.61
C ARG A 102 -15.44 29.73 9.53
N ASP A 103 -14.60 30.74 9.45
CA ASP A 103 -15.04 32.13 9.35
C ASP A 103 -15.65 32.40 7.98
N ILE A 104 -15.08 31.81 6.92
CA ILE A 104 -15.60 31.84 5.54
C ILE A 104 -16.97 31.16 5.47
N GLU A 105 -17.11 29.95 6.03
CA GLU A 105 -18.37 29.20 6.07
C GLU A 105 -19.46 29.98 6.82
N LEU A 106 -19.10 30.55 7.98
CA LEU A 106 -20.03 31.32 8.80
C LEU A 106 -20.45 32.63 8.09
N ALA A 107 -19.50 33.36 7.50
CA ALA A 107 -19.76 34.58 6.75
C ALA A 107 -20.64 34.27 5.53
N LYS A 108 -20.38 33.19 4.80
CA LYS A 108 -21.22 32.76 3.68
C LYS A 108 -22.63 32.40 4.12
N GLN A 109 -22.78 31.76 5.27
CA GLN A 109 -24.09 31.37 5.82
C GLN A 109 -24.91 32.56 6.29
N LEU A 110 -24.28 33.60 6.85
CA LEU A 110 -24.95 34.78 7.40
C LEU A 110 -25.21 35.87 6.38
N MET A 111 -24.30 36.06 5.42
CA MET A 111 -24.28 37.23 4.55
C MET A 111 -24.13 36.86 3.05
N GLY A 112 -24.11 35.58 2.70
CA GLY A 112 -23.91 35.13 1.32
C GLY A 112 -22.51 35.46 0.80
N ASP A 113 -22.41 35.76 -0.47
CA ASP A 113 -21.13 36.07 -1.15
C ASP A 113 -20.51 37.37 -0.64
N ASP A 114 -21.32 38.37 -0.22
CA ASP A 114 -20.82 39.61 0.41
C ASP A 114 -20.04 39.32 1.69
N GLY A 115 -20.42 38.27 2.44
CA GLY A 115 -19.69 37.82 3.62
C GLY A 115 -18.33 37.26 3.27
N VAL A 116 -18.25 36.46 2.20
CA VAL A 116 -16.99 35.89 1.71
C VAL A 116 -16.06 36.99 1.22
N GLU A 117 -16.58 37.99 0.56
CA GLU A 117 -15.80 39.15 0.07
C GLU A 117 -15.16 39.95 1.22
N LYS A 118 -15.88 40.16 2.31
CA LYS A 118 -15.33 40.81 3.50
C LYS A 118 -14.20 39.98 4.16
N ILE A 119 -14.32 38.68 4.19
CA ILE A 119 -13.27 37.81 4.69
C ILE A 119 -12.07 37.84 3.76
N TYR A 120 -12.30 37.83 2.42
CA TYR A 120 -11.23 38.01 1.45
C TYR A 120 -10.45 39.30 1.68
N ASP A 121 -11.14 40.45 1.77
CA ASP A 121 -10.49 41.74 2.00
C ASP A 121 -9.71 41.81 3.30
N MET A 122 -10.15 41.06 4.33
CA MET A 122 -9.54 41.07 5.65
C MET A 122 -8.25 40.21 5.73
N TYR A 123 -8.24 39.05 5.09
CA TYR A 123 -7.17 38.05 5.27
C TYR A 123 -6.44 37.66 3.98
N PHE A 124 -7.04 37.87 2.81
CA PHE A 124 -6.56 37.32 1.55
C PHE A 124 -6.16 38.38 0.52
N ALA A 125 -6.18 39.66 0.84
CA ALA A 125 -5.88 40.76 -0.07
C ALA A 125 -4.48 40.71 -0.70
N ALA A 126 -3.56 39.86 -0.20
CA ALA A 126 -2.25 39.63 -0.79
C ALA A 126 -2.27 38.70 -2.03
N TYR A 127 -3.40 38.06 -2.31
CA TYR A 127 -3.61 37.14 -3.43
C TYR A 127 -4.65 37.77 -4.39
N SER A 128 -4.64 37.38 -5.68
CA SER A 128 -5.70 37.84 -6.58
C SER A 128 -7.05 37.21 -6.22
N LYS A 129 -8.14 37.90 -6.56
CA LYS A 129 -9.48 37.39 -6.26
C LYS A 129 -9.75 36.09 -7.01
N GLU A 130 -9.28 35.99 -8.25
CA GLU A 130 -9.38 34.79 -9.09
C GLU A 130 -8.68 33.61 -8.45
N GLU A 131 -7.44 33.77 -7.93
CA GLU A 131 -6.70 32.73 -7.24
C GLU A 131 -7.41 32.28 -5.97
N PHE A 132 -7.95 33.22 -5.19
CA PHE A 132 -8.71 32.92 -3.98
C PHE A 132 -9.98 32.12 -4.28
N ASP A 133 -10.80 32.57 -5.24
CA ASP A 133 -12.08 31.96 -5.60
C ASP A 133 -11.86 30.55 -6.17
N GLU A 134 -10.83 30.37 -7.00
CA GLU A 134 -10.41 29.04 -7.50
C GLU A 134 -9.95 28.11 -6.37
N ALA A 135 -9.10 28.60 -5.48
CA ALA A 135 -8.60 27.84 -4.35
C ALA A 135 -9.71 27.48 -3.37
N LEU A 136 -10.61 28.42 -3.05
CA LEU A 136 -11.76 28.20 -2.18
C LEU A 136 -12.72 27.18 -2.79
N THR A 137 -13.02 27.29 -4.08
CA THR A 137 -13.88 26.34 -4.81
C THR A 137 -13.28 24.93 -4.77
N LYS A 138 -11.99 24.77 -5.07
CA LYS A 138 -11.28 23.50 -5.00
C LYS A 138 -11.29 22.95 -3.58
N ARG A 139 -11.15 23.81 -2.57
CA ARG A 139 -11.13 23.40 -1.17
C ARG A 139 -12.51 22.98 -0.65
N MET A 140 -13.57 23.66 -1.06
CA MET A 140 -14.95 23.34 -0.66
C MET A 140 -15.50 22.11 -1.40
N ASN A 141 -15.03 21.84 -2.60
CA ASN A 141 -15.28 20.58 -3.31
C ASN A 141 -14.39 19.49 -2.69
N ASN A 142 -14.73 19.04 -1.49
CA ASN A 142 -14.00 18.01 -0.76
C ASN A 142 -13.60 16.86 -1.69
N ILE A 143 -12.31 16.48 -1.67
CA ILE A 143 -11.84 15.24 -2.27
C ILE A 143 -12.57 14.08 -1.60
N LYS A 144 -13.54 13.51 -2.28
CA LYS A 144 -14.45 12.52 -1.71
C LYS A 144 -13.87 11.10 -1.70
N GLU A 145 -12.86 10.84 -2.55
CA GLU A 145 -12.33 9.49 -2.72
C GLU A 145 -10.80 9.46 -2.69
N PHE A 146 -10.24 8.39 -2.11
CA PHE A 146 -8.79 8.18 -2.06
C PHE A 146 -8.16 8.04 -3.47
N THR A 147 -8.94 7.58 -4.44
CA THR A 147 -8.53 7.50 -5.84
C THR A 147 -8.23 8.87 -6.43
N GLU A 148 -8.97 9.90 -6.03
CA GLU A 148 -8.72 11.29 -6.46
C GLU A 148 -7.37 11.80 -5.92
N ILE A 149 -7.00 11.45 -4.68
CA ILE A 149 -5.69 11.80 -4.12
C ILE A 149 -4.56 11.19 -4.95
N LYS A 150 -4.65 9.91 -5.29
CA LYS A 150 -3.65 9.23 -6.13
C LYS A 150 -3.55 9.85 -7.53
N GLN A 151 -4.69 10.23 -8.14
CA GLN A 151 -4.69 10.91 -9.43
C GLN A 151 -3.99 12.27 -9.36
N MET A 152 -4.23 13.02 -8.30
CA MET A 152 -3.58 14.32 -8.10
C MET A 152 -2.07 14.18 -7.88
N GLU A 153 -1.65 13.23 -7.06
CA GLU A 153 -0.24 12.92 -6.85
C GLU A 153 0.45 12.51 -8.16
N TYR A 154 -0.19 11.61 -8.92
CA TYR A 154 0.30 11.17 -10.22
C TYR A 154 0.47 12.34 -11.18
N ASN A 155 -0.54 13.21 -11.29
CA ASN A 155 -0.48 14.40 -12.13
C ASN A 155 0.64 15.36 -11.70
N ALA A 156 0.80 15.59 -10.39
CA ALA A 156 1.84 16.46 -9.88
C ALA A 156 3.25 15.93 -10.17
N ILE A 157 3.45 14.62 -10.13
CA ILE A 157 4.75 14.02 -10.43
C ILE A 157 5.00 14.01 -11.93
N THR A 158 4.03 13.61 -12.75
CA THR A 158 4.19 13.51 -14.22
C THR A 158 4.27 14.87 -14.91
N HIS A 159 3.67 15.93 -14.34
CA HIS A 159 3.68 17.30 -14.84
C HIS A 159 4.46 18.23 -13.91
N HIS A 160 5.45 17.71 -13.21
CA HIS A 160 6.21 18.47 -12.21
C HIS A 160 6.91 19.74 -12.76
N SER A 161 7.15 19.83 -14.08
CA SER A 161 7.72 21.00 -14.75
C SER A 161 6.71 22.13 -14.96
N ASP A 162 5.40 21.87 -14.88
CA ASP A 162 4.38 22.89 -15.05
C ASP A 162 4.41 23.89 -13.89
N PRO A 163 4.24 25.19 -14.17
CA PRO A 163 4.27 26.24 -13.14
C PRO A 163 3.33 25.99 -11.97
N ALA A 164 2.16 25.37 -12.21
CA ALA A 164 1.19 25.02 -11.18
C ALA A 164 1.75 24.09 -10.10
N TYR A 165 2.70 23.22 -10.45
CA TYR A 165 3.31 22.26 -9.53
C TYR A 165 4.66 22.73 -8.96
N GLN A 166 5.16 23.90 -9.37
CA GLN A 166 6.44 24.44 -8.90
C GLN A 166 6.31 25.44 -7.73
N SER A 167 5.12 25.72 -7.27
CA SER A 167 4.84 26.79 -6.31
C SER A 167 5.46 26.59 -4.92
N ASN A 168 5.80 25.36 -4.54
CA ASN A 168 6.39 25.10 -3.21
C ASN A 168 7.48 24.02 -3.22
N LYS A 169 8.68 24.40 -3.64
CA LYS A 169 9.87 23.52 -3.67
C LYS A 169 10.34 23.07 -2.28
N LYS A 170 9.78 23.60 -1.20
CA LYS A 170 10.13 23.20 0.17
C LYS A 170 9.64 21.78 0.49
N HIS A 171 8.49 21.38 -0.04
CA HIS A 171 7.84 20.11 0.30
C HIS A 171 7.77 19.12 -0.85
N PHE A 172 7.88 19.59 -2.09
CA PHE A 172 7.90 18.75 -3.26
C PHE A 172 8.90 19.29 -4.29
N LYS A 173 9.83 18.45 -4.73
CA LYS A 173 10.78 18.76 -5.80
C LYS A 173 11.03 17.49 -6.61
N ALA A 174 10.96 17.59 -7.91
CA ALA A 174 11.17 16.49 -8.84
C ALA A 174 12.06 16.92 -10.00
N GLU A 175 12.82 15.98 -10.53
CA GLU A 175 13.76 16.15 -11.64
C GLU A 175 13.63 14.95 -12.58
N GLU A 176 13.71 15.17 -13.88
CA GLU A 176 13.59 14.13 -14.90
C GLU A 176 14.82 14.13 -15.79
N ASP A 177 15.39 12.94 -16.03
CA ASP A 177 16.46 12.74 -16.99
C ASP A 177 15.87 12.19 -18.29
N PRO A 178 16.43 12.56 -19.47
CA PRO A 178 15.98 12.04 -20.76
C PRO A 178 16.12 10.52 -20.80
N LEU A 179 15.04 9.83 -21.19
CA LEU A 179 15.07 8.37 -21.35
C LEU A 179 15.81 7.97 -22.64
N PRO A 180 16.74 7.00 -22.58
CA PRO A 180 17.31 6.38 -23.77
C PRO A 180 16.23 5.58 -24.52
N SER A 181 16.41 5.43 -25.84
CA SER A 181 15.41 4.84 -26.75
C SER A 181 14.97 3.43 -26.34
N TYR A 182 15.88 2.60 -25.81
CA TYR A 182 15.56 1.25 -25.36
C TYR A 182 14.63 1.20 -24.15
N LEU A 183 14.63 2.24 -23.30
CA LEU A 183 13.69 2.36 -22.17
C LEU A 183 12.38 3.02 -22.56
N GLN A 184 12.36 3.92 -23.57
CA GLN A 184 11.15 4.62 -24.02
C GLN A 184 10.05 3.66 -24.50
N LYS A 185 10.42 2.45 -24.95
CA LYS A 185 9.48 1.40 -25.29
C LYS A 185 8.60 1.00 -24.10
N TYR A 186 9.17 0.94 -22.91
CA TYR A 186 8.53 0.41 -21.68
C TYR A 186 8.05 1.48 -20.74
N PHE A 187 8.72 2.62 -20.73
CA PHE A 187 8.46 3.72 -19.78
C PHE A 187 8.25 5.04 -20.53
N SER A 188 7.27 5.81 -20.08
CA SER A 188 7.04 7.18 -20.56
C SER A 188 7.95 8.17 -19.85
N LYS A 189 8.14 7.99 -18.55
CA LYS A 189 8.97 8.87 -17.70
C LYS A 189 9.63 8.10 -16.57
N ILE A 190 10.80 8.57 -16.17
CA ILE A 190 11.45 8.23 -14.90
C ILE A 190 11.79 9.54 -14.22
N VAL A 191 11.18 9.78 -13.05
CA VAL A 191 11.28 11.06 -12.33
C VAL A 191 11.93 10.82 -10.97
N ARG A 192 13.00 11.53 -10.70
CA ARG A 192 13.64 11.58 -9.40
C ARG A 192 12.94 12.59 -8.51
N VAL A 193 12.20 12.13 -7.53
CA VAL A 193 11.53 12.99 -6.55
C VAL A 193 12.53 13.28 -5.44
N THR A 194 13.28 14.36 -5.59
CA THR A 194 14.40 14.73 -4.70
C THR A 194 13.92 15.25 -3.35
N ARG A 195 12.65 15.60 -3.26
CA ARG A 195 12.00 15.97 -2.01
C ARG A 195 10.51 15.66 -2.09
N LEU A 196 10.03 14.93 -1.10
CA LEU A 196 8.61 14.71 -0.87
C LEU A 196 8.31 14.81 0.63
N ARG A 197 7.10 15.22 0.96
CA ARG A 197 6.53 15.16 2.30
C ARG A 197 5.29 14.30 2.26
N GLU A 198 5.29 13.23 3.04
CA GLU A 198 4.13 12.37 3.25
C GLU A 198 3.47 12.72 4.59
N VAL A 199 2.15 12.85 4.58
CA VAL A 199 1.35 12.96 5.81
C VAL A 199 0.62 11.64 6.00
N ARG A 200 0.84 10.99 7.14
CA ARG A 200 0.17 9.75 7.54
C ARG A 200 -0.78 10.02 8.68
N VAL A 201 -2.01 9.60 8.52
CA VAL A 201 -3.07 9.77 9.52
C VAL A 201 -3.47 8.40 10.04
N LEU A 202 -3.50 8.22 11.36
CA LEU A 202 -4.02 7.04 12.01
C LEU A 202 -5.51 7.22 12.26
N LEU A 203 -6.33 6.40 11.61
CA LEU A 203 -7.79 6.47 11.67
C LEU A 203 -8.37 5.58 12.78
N GLY A 204 -7.68 4.48 13.07
CA GLY A 204 -8.12 3.49 14.04
C GLY A 204 -7.34 2.19 13.90
N PHE A 205 -7.97 1.11 14.33
CA PHE A 205 -7.41 -0.23 14.15
C PHE A 205 -8.51 -1.26 13.96
N THR A 206 -8.16 -2.38 13.34
CA THR A 206 -9.00 -3.59 13.29
C THR A 206 -8.33 -4.71 14.08
N ARG A 207 -9.09 -5.73 14.41
CA ARG A 207 -8.57 -6.93 15.08
C ARG A 207 -8.94 -8.16 14.28
N VAL A 208 -7.97 -9.10 14.16
CA VAL A 208 -8.14 -10.41 13.49
C VAL A 208 -8.29 -10.31 11.99
N ASP A 209 -9.20 -9.47 11.52
CA ASP A 209 -9.41 -9.23 10.09
C ASP A 209 -8.70 -7.94 9.67
N ALA A 210 -7.83 -8.05 8.68
CA ALA A 210 -7.15 -6.89 8.09
C ALA A 210 -8.19 -5.91 7.50
N PRO A 211 -7.95 -4.59 7.60
CA PRO A 211 -8.82 -3.61 6.97
C PRO A 211 -8.72 -3.71 5.45
N ASP A 212 -9.78 -3.30 4.77
CA ASP A 212 -9.74 -3.08 3.32
C ASP A 212 -8.87 -1.85 3.02
N PRO A 213 -7.75 -1.99 2.29
CA PRO A 213 -6.86 -0.87 2.02
C PRO A 213 -7.48 0.18 1.09
N ASP A 214 -8.42 -0.21 0.24
CA ASP A 214 -9.03 0.65 -0.77
C ASP A 214 -10.36 1.27 -0.32
N ALA A 215 -11.01 0.70 0.69
CA ALA A 215 -12.29 1.21 1.18
C ALA A 215 -12.13 2.51 2.00
N ASP A 216 -13.18 3.31 1.96
CA ASP A 216 -13.32 4.43 2.88
C ASP A 216 -13.41 3.90 4.32
N PRO A 217 -12.52 4.34 5.21
CA PRO A 217 -12.54 3.93 6.61
C PRO A 217 -13.87 4.18 7.31
N ALA A 218 -14.60 5.21 6.92
CA ALA A 218 -15.92 5.52 7.49
C ALA A 218 -16.95 4.42 7.21
N ASN A 219 -16.77 3.66 6.12
CA ASN A 219 -17.68 2.61 5.70
C ASN A 219 -17.24 1.21 6.16
N GLN A 220 -16.15 1.08 6.90
CA GLN A 220 -15.67 -0.21 7.41
C GLN A 220 -16.21 -0.49 8.81
N PRO A 221 -17.13 -1.46 8.96
CA PRO A 221 -17.84 -1.68 10.25
C PRO A 221 -16.95 -2.21 11.37
N ASN A 222 -15.77 -2.72 11.05
CA ASN A 222 -14.85 -3.37 12.00
C ASN A 222 -13.75 -2.44 12.52
N ILE A 223 -13.69 -1.19 12.07
CA ILE A 223 -12.71 -0.22 12.56
C ILE A 223 -13.09 0.24 13.96
N VAL A 224 -12.14 0.14 14.87
CA VAL A 224 -12.23 0.73 16.21
C VAL A 224 -11.58 2.09 16.15
N THR A 225 -12.38 3.12 16.45
CA THR A 225 -11.90 4.50 16.52
C THR A 225 -10.97 4.72 17.71
N LEU A 226 -10.07 5.71 17.59
CA LEU A 226 -9.09 6.03 18.63
C LEU A 226 -9.73 6.72 19.84
N SER A 227 -10.87 7.41 19.66
CA SER A 227 -11.57 8.11 20.74
C SER A 227 -12.72 7.28 21.28
N LYS A 228 -12.85 7.22 22.63
CA LYS A 228 -13.96 6.56 23.31
C LYS A 228 -15.15 7.51 23.50
N GLY A 229 -15.92 7.73 22.43
CA GLY A 229 -17.22 8.38 22.52
C GLY A 229 -17.20 9.91 22.72
N ARG A 230 -16.09 10.57 22.47
CA ARG A 230 -16.01 12.03 22.33
C ARG A 230 -16.16 12.39 20.85
N ASN A 231 -16.87 13.46 20.57
CA ASN A 231 -16.94 14.08 19.25
C ASN A 231 -15.61 14.81 18.94
N GLU A 232 -14.49 14.10 19.03
CA GLU A 232 -13.19 14.66 18.72
C GLU A 232 -13.06 14.74 17.20
N ARG A 233 -12.81 15.94 16.70
CA ARG A 233 -12.67 16.24 15.28
C ARG A 233 -11.21 16.20 14.80
N TRP A 234 -10.31 15.57 15.56
CA TRP A 234 -8.90 15.45 15.21
C TRP A 234 -8.45 13.99 15.22
N LEU A 235 -7.46 13.69 14.38
CA LEU A 235 -6.83 12.39 14.28
C LEU A 235 -5.31 12.58 14.45
N PRO A 236 -4.60 11.63 15.08
CA PRO A 236 -3.16 11.67 15.14
C PRO A 236 -2.60 11.56 13.72
N ALA A 237 -1.68 12.45 13.38
CA ALA A 237 -0.99 12.46 12.11
C ALA A 237 0.51 12.64 12.33
N ALA A 238 1.31 12.09 11.42
CA ALA A 238 2.75 12.26 11.38
C ALA A 238 3.16 12.77 10.00
N GLU A 239 4.02 13.78 9.99
CA GLU A 239 4.70 14.24 8.78
C GLU A 239 6.02 13.52 8.63
N VAL A 240 6.30 13.03 7.43
CA VAL A 240 7.53 12.32 7.09
C VAL A 240 8.11 12.95 5.83
N ASN A 241 9.33 13.43 5.92
CA ASN A 241 10.08 13.91 4.76
C ASN A 241 10.86 12.77 4.13
N GLY A 242 10.95 12.76 2.80
CA GLY A 242 11.59 11.70 2.07
C GLY A 242 11.99 12.09 0.66
N GLU A 243 12.39 11.09 -0.07
CA GLU A 243 12.79 11.14 -1.47
C GLU A 243 12.30 9.88 -2.18
N GLY A 244 12.29 9.87 -3.51
CA GLY A 244 11.83 8.70 -4.23
C GLY A 244 12.15 8.71 -5.72
N ILE A 245 11.80 7.61 -6.35
CA ILE A 245 11.91 7.38 -7.80
C ILE A 245 10.54 7.01 -8.30
N PHE A 246 10.01 7.80 -9.21
CA PHE A 246 8.74 7.51 -9.87
C PHE A 246 9.01 6.99 -11.29
N ILE A 247 8.33 5.92 -11.66
CA ILE A 247 8.43 5.27 -12.96
C ILE A 247 7.04 5.22 -13.58
N GLU A 248 6.84 5.92 -14.69
CA GLU A 248 5.62 5.88 -15.50
C GLU A 248 5.77 4.86 -16.61
N PHE A 249 4.86 3.91 -16.68
CA PHE A 249 4.84 2.91 -17.75
C PHE A 249 4.27 3.48 -19.03
N ASN A 250 4.77 2.99 -20.17
CA ASN A 250 4.24 3.33 -21.49
C ASN A 250 2.88 2.67 -21.72
N LYS A 251 1.82 3.47 -21.73
CA LYS A 251 0.43 2.99 -21.84
C LYS A 251 0.14 2.28 -23.15
N GLU A 252 0.78 2.70 -24.26
CA GLU A 252 0.62 2.04 -25.55
C GLU A 252 1.24 0.64 -25.53
N MET A 253 2.43 0.50 -24.94
CA MET A 253 3.08 -0.80 -24.78
C MET A 253 2.28 -1.70 -23.83
N LEU A 254 1.76 -1.18 -22.72
CA LEU A 254 0.88 -1.92 -21.82
C LEU A 254 -0.37 -2.44 -22.54
N SER A 255 -0.98 -1.60 -23.37
CA SER A 255 -2.16 -1.98 -24.16
C SER A 255 -1.84 -3.08 -25.19
N LYS A 256 -0.70 -2.98 -25.87
CA LYS A 256 -0.23 -4.02 -26.80
C LYS A 256 0.04 -5.34 -26.08
N TRP A 257 0.70 -5.27 -24.94
CA TRP A 257 1.00 -6.43 -24.11
C TRP A 257 -0.27 -7.12 -23.59
N LEU A 258 -1.26 -6.36 -23.10
CA LEU A 258 -2.57 -6.90 -22.71
C LEU A 258 -3.34 -7.54 -23.87
N GLY A 259 -3.03 -7.20 -25.12
CA GLY A 259 -3.62 -7.80 -26.32
C GLY A 259 -3.08 -9.20 -26.64
N ILE A 260 -1.97 -9.62 -26.03
CA ILE A 260 -1.41 -10.98 -26.19
C ILE A 260 -2.35 -11.99 -25.54
N SER A 261 -2.75 -13.06 -26.25
CA SER A 261 -3.72 -14.04 -25.77
C SER A 261 -3.35 -14.60 -24.39
N ALA A 262 -2.11 -15.04 -24.22
CA ALA A 262 -1.64 -15.60 -22.95
C ALA A 262 -1.71 -14.57 -21.79
N VAL A 263 -1.45 -13.29 -22.07
CA VAL A 263 -1.56 -12.20 -21.09
C VAL A 263 -3.02 -11.90 -20.77
N LYS A 264 -3.90 -11.93 -21.77
CA LYS A 264 -5.33 -11.72 -21.56
C LYS A 264 -5.92 -12.79 -20.65
N ASP A 265 -5.60 -14.05 -20.89
CA ASP A 265 -6.09 -15.18 -20.10
C ASP A 265 -5.64 -15.10 -18.64
N ILE A 266 -4.36 -14.79 -18.41
CA ILE A 266 -3.84 -14.61 -17.05
C ILE A 266 -4.39 -13.35 -16.37
N SER A 267 -4.64 -12.29 -17.13
CA SER A 267 -5.23 -11.04 -16.62
C SER A 267 -6.66 -11.27 -16.11
N GLU A 268 -7.47 -12.05 -16.82
CA GLU A 268 -8.82 -12.43 -16.40
C GLU A 268 -8.79 -13.26 -15.11
N ARG A 269 -7.83 -14.21 -15.00
CA ARG A 269 -7.64 -15.00 -13.77
C ARG A 269 -7.26 -14.13 -12.57
N TYR A 270 -6.41 -13.13 -12.74
CA TYR A 270 -6.07 -12.18 -11.66
C TYR A 270 -7.29 -11.36 -11.23
N ALA A 271 -8.07 -10.86 -12.20
CA ALA A 271 -9.27 -10.10 -11.92
C ALA A 271 -10.32 -10.93 -11.15
N GLU A 272 -10.46 -12.20 -11.50
CA GLU A 272 -11.37 -13.13 -10.87
C GLU A 272 -10.92 -13.51 -9.45
N SER A 273 -9.65 -13.90 -9.30
CA SER A 273 -9.06 -14.23 -8.00
C SER A 273 -9.11 -13.04 -7.03
N TYR A 274 -8.91 -11.81 -7.51
CA TYR A 274 -9.06 -10.61 -6.70
C TYR A 274 -10.50 -10.40 -6.22
N LYS A 275 -11.49 -10.63 -7.10
CA LYS A 275 -12.91 -10.58 -6.74
C LYS A 275 -13.25 -11.60 -5.67
N ASP A 276 -12.82 -12.85 -5.85
CA ASP A 276 -13.04 -13.94 -4.90
C ASP A 276 -12.43 -13.64 -3.53
N PHE A 277 -11.21 -13.09 -3.54
CA PHE A 277 -10.54 -12.68 -2.32
C PHE A 277 -11.32 -11.57 -1.60
N CYS A 278 -11.72 -10.50 -2.29
CA CYS A 278 -12.50 -9.39 -1.72
C CYS A 278 -13.83 -9.90 -1.16
N GLN A 279 -14.56 -10.74 -1.90
CA GLN A 279 -15.81 -11.34 -1.44
C GLN A 279 -15.60 -12.18 -0.18
N SER A 280 -14.52 -12.98 -0.12
CA SER A 280 -14.21 -13.80 1.05
C SER A 280 -13.93 -12.99 2.32
N LYS A 281 -13.53 -11.72 2.16
CA LYS A 281 -13.27 -10.77 3.23
C LYS A 281 -14.44 -9.83 3.51
N GLY A 282 -15.46 -9.82 2.65
CA GLY A 282 -16.56 -8.86 2.71
C GLY A 282 -16.12 -7.45 2.33
N TRP A 283 -15.07 -7.32 1.48
CA TRP A 283 -14.57 -6.04 1.02
C TRP A 283 -15.34 -5.56 -0.21
N THR A 284 -15.47 -4.24 -0.32
CA THR A 284 -16.09 -3.61 -1.50
C THR A 284 -15.05 -3.51 -2.61
N ILE A 285 -15.41 -3.96 -3.82
CA ILE A 285 -14.54 -3.86 -4.99
C ILE A 285 -14.71 -2.46 -5.59
N THR A 286 -13.71 -1.60 -5.40
CA THR A 286 -13.69 -0.23 -5.94
C THR A 286 -13.07 -0.19 -7.34
N SER A 287 -12.08 -1.05 -7.61
CA SER A 287 -11.48 -1.21 -8.93
C SER A 287 -11.06 -2.66 -9.14
N VAL A 288 -11.20 -3.16 -10.36
CA VAL A 288 -10.77 -4.52 -10.70
C VAL A 288 -9.29 -4.49 -11.06
N ARG A 289 -8.48 -5.16 -10.25
CA ARG A 289 -7.03 -5.30 -10.49
C ARG A 289 -6.77 -6.41 -11.51
N ASN A 290 -5.96 -6.13 -12.49
CA ASN A 290 -5.63 -7.00 -13.61
C ASN A 290 -4.11 -7.24 -13.72
N ALA A 291 -3.65 -7.87 -14.81
CA ALA A 291 -2.23 -8.14 -15.04
C ALA A 291 -1.35 -6.88 -15.01
N VAL A 292 -1.85 -5.71 -15.40
CA VAL A 292 -1.07 -4.45 -15.33
C VAL A 292 -0.77 -4.07 -13.88
N TYR A 293 -1.76 -4.20 -12.98
CA TYR A 293 -1.52 -3.97 -11.57
C TYR A 293 -0.47 -4.94 -11.01
N VAL A 294 -0.60 -6.22 -11.33
CA VAL A 294 0.33 -7.28 -10.88
C VAL A 294 1.75 -7.03 -11.42
N LEU A 295 1.88 -6.66 -12.68
CA LEU A 295 3.14 -6.28 -13.30
C LEU A 295 3.81 -5.13 -12.54
N MET A 296 3.11 -4.01 -12.38
CA MET A 296 3.64 -2.82 -11.70
C MET A 296 4.02 -3.10 -10.26
N HIS A 297 3.17 -3.81 -9.53
CA HIS A 297 3.39 -4.18 -8.13
C HIS A 297 4.59 -5.12 -7.97
N THR A 298 4.68 -6.16 -8.81
CA THR A 298 5.80 -7.09 -8.78
C THR A 298 7.11 -6.39 -9.14
N PHE A 299 7.10 -5.57 -10.18
CA PHE A 299 8.28 -4.81 -10.59
C PHE A 299 8.75 -3.86 -9.48
N ALA A 300 7.84 -3.18 -8.78
CA ALA A 300 8.17 -2.38 -7.61
C ALA A 300 8.90 -3.19 -6.54
N HIS A 301 8.41 -4.39 -6.22
CA HIS A 301 9.03 -5.29 -5.24
C HIS A 301 10.44 -5.74 -5.65
N LEU A 302 10.62 -6.12 -6.91
CA LEU A 302 11.93 -6.53 -7.42
C LEU A 302 12.95 -5.38 -7.34
N LEU A 303 12.53 -4.17 -7.70
CA LEU A 303 13.38 -2.98 -7.57
C LEU A 303 13.70 -2.65 -6.11
N ILE A 304 12.72 -2.70 -5.19
CA ILE A 304 12.94 -2.45 -3.76
C ILE A 304 13.98 -3.39 -3.19
N LYS A 305 13.94 -4.68 -3.53
CA LYS A 305 14.94 -5.66 -3.10
C LYS A 305 16.35 -5.26 -3.55
N GLN A 306 16.53 -4.94 -4.82
CA GLN A 306 17.84 -4.55 -5.37
C GLN A 306 18.32 -3.19 -4.85
N MET A 307 17.44 -2.19 -4.76
CA MET A 307 17.76 -0.89 -4.19
C MET A 307 18.17 -1.01 -2.73
N SER A 308 17.53 -1.87 -1.96
CA SER A 308 17.87 -2.14 -0.56
C SER A 308 19.30 -2.69 -0.44
N MET A 309 19.70 -3.60 -1.31
CA MET A 309 21.07 -4.14 -1.33
C MET A 309 22.10 -3.10 -1.77
N SER A 310 21.76 -2.28 -2.77
CA SER A 310 22.69 -1.31 -3.37
C SER A 310 22.87 -0.04 -2.51
N SER A 311 21.83 0.38 -1.77
CA SER A 311 21.82 1.63 -1.00
C SER A 311 22.15 1.45 0.49
N GLY A 312 22.09 0.20 0.99
CA GLY A 312 22.20 -0.07 2.42
C GLY A 312 20.95 0.31 3.23
N TYR A 313 19.86 0.75 2.57
CA TYR A 313 18.57 0.89 3.24
C TYR A 313 18.00 -0.49 3.58
N SER A 314 17.32 -0.59 4.72
CA SER A 314 16.48 -1.76 4.99
C SER A 314 15.35 -1.83 3.96
N SER A 315 14.98 -3.04 3.50
CA SER A 315 13.82 -3.24 2.62
C SER A 315 12.49 -2.75 3.23
N SER A 316 12.44 -2.58 4.55
CA SER A 316 11.29 -1.96 5.24
C SER A 316 11.33 -0.43 5.24
N ALA A 317 12.44 0.18 4.87
CA ALA A 317 12.59 1.64 4.80
C ALA A 317 12.16 2.20 3.43
N ILE A 318 12.26 1.41 2.37
CA ILE A 318 11.78 1.78 1.03
C ILE A 318 10.36 1.28 0.89
N ARG A 319 9.44 2.16 0.51
CA ARG A 319 8.01 1.89 0.33
C ARG A 319 7.62 2.01 -1.11
N GLU A 320 6.56 1.34 -1.45
CA GLU A 320 5.92 1.53 -2.76
C GLU A 320 4.64 2.34 -2.64
N ARG A 321 4.27 2.96 -3.76
CA ARG A 321 2.96 3.56 -3.99
C ARG A 321 2.58 3.30 -5.44
N ILE A 322 1.50 2.57 -5.65
CA ILE A 322 1.04 2.13 -6.96
C ILE A 322 -0.05 3.09 -7.46
N TYR A 323 0.17 3.66 -8.63
CA TYR A 323 -0.78 4.49 -9.35
C TYR A 323 -1.37 3.67 -10.49
N PHE A 324 -2.55 3.13 -10.26
CA PHE A 324 -3.26 2.26 -11.19
C PHE A 324 -4.68 2.75 -11.41
N GLY A 325 -5.09 2.89 -12.67
CA GLY A 325 -6.42 3.35 -13.09
C GLY A 325 -6.42 3.71 -14.57
N ASP A 326 -7.57 4.18 -15.07
CA ASP A 326 -7.74 4.48 -16.50
C ASP A 326 -6.68 5.44 -17.06
N ASN A 327 -6.30 6.43 -16.26
CA ASN A 327 -5.33 7.45 -16.63
C ASN A 327 -3.99 7.32 -15.90
N MET A 328 -3.80 6.30 -15.06
CA MET A 328 -2.61 6.11 -14.24
C MET A 328 -1.96 4.77 -14.50
N ALA A 329 -0.67 4.77 -14.80
CA ALA A 329 0.15 3.56 -14.91
C ALA A 329 1.56 3.87 -14.41
N GLY A 330 1.78 3.85 -13.10
CA GLY A 330 3.07 4.21 -12.53
C GLY A 330 3.29 3.66 -11.11
N ILE A 331 4.55 3.66 -10.72
CA ILE A 331 4.99 3.30 -9.38
C ILE A 331 5.88 4.38 -8.81
N LEU A 332 5.74 4.67 -7.53
CA LEU A 332 6.66 5.50 -6.77
C LEU A 332 7.31 4.64 -5.70
N LEU A 333 8.63 4.53 -5.76
CA LEU A 333 9.46 3.91 -4.74
C LEU A 333 10.07 5.03 -3.91
N TYR A 334 9.79 5.06 -2.61
CA TYR A 334 10.19 6.20 -1.79
C TYR A 334 10.60 5.79 -0.38
N THR A 335 11.45 6.57 0.21
CA THR A 335 11.80 6.46 1.62
C THR A 335 11.28 7.68 2.35
N GLY A 336 10.99 7.50 3.63
CA GLY A 336 10.60 8.58 4.50
C GLY A 336 11.13 8.32 5.90
N SER A 337 11.89 9.27 6.43
CA SER A 337 12.40 9.22 7.80
C SER A 337 11.93 10.45 8.55
N ALA A 338 11.33 10.24 9.72
CA ALA A 338 10.94 11.34 10.60
C ALA A 338 12.17 12.05 11.23
N ASP A 339 13.32 11.35 11.31
CA ASP A 339 14.41 11.75 12.20
C ASP A 339 15.70 12.20 11.49
N LYS A 340 15.77 12.16 10.15
CA LYS A 340 17.05 12.39 9.45
C LYS A 340 16.91 13.24 8.19
N GLU A 341 16.86 14.55 8.34
CA GLU A 341 17.04 15.47 7.19
C GLU A 341 18.41 15.34 6.53
N GLY A 342 19.41 14.75 7.19
CA GLY A 342 20.79 14.64 6.71
C GLY A 342 21.15 13.38 5.94
N SER A 343 20.21 12.40 5.78
CA SER A 343 20.48 11.13 5.08
C SER A 343 19.74 10.99 3.75
N LEU A 344 19.07 12.03 3.27
CA LEU A 344 18.42 12.04 1.97
C LEU A 344 19.46 12.20 0.86
N GLY A 345 19.22 11.58 -0.28
CA GLY A 345 20.08 11.59 -1.48
C GLY A 345 20.47 10.19 -1.97
N GLY A 346 20.49 9.20 -1.08
CA GLY A 346 20.93 7.85 -1.44
C GLY A 346 19.96 7.11 -2.34
N LEU A 347 18.65 7.22 -2.12
CA LEU A 347 17.65 6.57 -2.96
C LEU A 347 17.49 7.30 -4.30
N VAL A 348 17.42 8.62 -4.28
CA VAL A 348 17.26 9.45 -5.49
C VAL A 348 18.43 9.26 -6.46
N GLU A 349 19.65 9.09 -5.98
CA GLU A 349 20.82 8.86 -6.83
C GLU A 349 20.71 7.55 -7.60
N LEU A 350 20.11 6.51 -7.00
CA LEU A 350 19.81 5.25 -7.68
C LEU A 350 18.78 5.42 -8.82
N GLY A 351 18.05 6.52 -8.83
CA GLY A 351 17.10 6.88 -9.90
C GLY A 351 17.75 7.49 -11.13
N SER A 352 19.05 7.78 -11.14
CA SER A 352 19.75 8.16 -12.36
C SER A 352 19.68 7.01 -13.38
N ILE A 353 19.55 7.33 -14.67
CA ILE A 353 19.30 6.32 -15.71
C ILE A 353 20.34 5.20 -15.69
N SER A 354 21.62 5.53 -15.51
CA SER A 354 22.71 4.55 -15.47
C SER A 354 22.62 3.61 -14.27
N GLN A 355 22.34 4.14 -13.08
CA GLN A 355 22.21 3.34 -11.87
C GLN A 355 20.94 2.47 -11.93
N LEU A 356 19.82 3.07 -12.31
CA LEU A 356 18.53 2.37 -12.37
C LEU A 356 18.55 1.24 -13.41
N THR A 357 19.23 1.43 -14.54
CA THR A 357 19.41 0.35 -15.54
C THR A 357 20.19 -0.82 -14.96
N GLY A 358 21.25 -0.55 -14.19
CA GLY A 358 21.99 -1.59 -13.47
C GLY A 358 21.12 -2.35 -12.47
N ILE A 359 20.34 -1.61 -11.69
CA ILE A 359 19.39 -2.17 -10.71
C ILE A 359 18.32 -3.02 -11.41
N MET A 360 17.76 -2.55 -12.53
CA MET A 360 16.80 -3.33 -13.34
C MET A 360 17.41 -4.63 -13.83
N ARG A 361 18.64 -4.58 -14.38
CA ARG A 361 19.36 -5.78 -14.83
C ARG A 361 19.48 -6.79 -13.70
N ASP A 362 19.98 -6.36 -12.54
CA ASP A 362 20.22 -7.25 -11.39
C ASP A 362 18.89 -7.79 -10.84
N ALA A 363 17.83 -6.97 -10.84
CA ALA A 363 16.46 -7.37 -10.47
C ALA A 363 15.89 -8.42 -11.44
N PHE A 364 16.09 -8.26 -12.73
CA PHE A 364 15.65 -9.23 -13.72
C PHE A 364 16.41 -10.54 -13.60
N GLN A 365 17.75 -10.50 -13.47
CA GLN A 365 18.57 -11.69 -13.29
C GLN A 365 18.14 -12.52 -12.07
N GLU A 366 17.88 -11.85 -10.93
CA GLU A 366 17.41 -12.55 -9.73
C GLU A 366 15.97 -13.10 -9.90
N ALA A 367 15.13 -12.42 -10.68
CA ALA A 367 13.75 -12.84 -10.90
C ALA A 367 13.59 -14.01 -11.88
N LEU A 368 14.57 -14.27 -12.74
CA LEU A 368 14.52 -15.39 -13.69
C LEU A 368 14.45 -16.75 -13.01
N VAL A 369 15.08 -16.90 -11.84
CA VAL A 369 15.16 -18.16 -11.09
C VAL A 369 14.78 -17.93 -9.64
N CYS A 370 14.02 -18.85 -9.08
CA CYS A 370 13.69 -18.85 -7.66
C CYS A 370 14.17 -20.13 -6.99
N THR A 371 14.73 -20.04 -5.79
CA THR A 371 15.18 -21.20 -5.02
C THR A 371 14.07 -22.22 -4.70
N ASN A 372 12.80 -21.77 -4.81
CA ASN A 372 11.62 -22.61 -4.62
C ASN A 372 10.99 -23.10 -5.94
N ASP A 373 11.70 -22.99 -7.07
CA ASP A 373 11.25 -23.59 -8.31
C ASP A 373 11.46 -25.13 -8.26
N PRO A 374 10.57 -25.92 -8.86
CA PRO A 374 9.48 -25.54 -9.76
C PRO A 374 8.17 -25.10 -9.06
N GLU A 375 8.02 -25.27 -7.76
CA GLU A 375 6.77 -24.99 -7.05
C GLU A 375 6.36 -23.51 -7.14
N CYS A 376 7.32 -22.60 -6.99
CA CYS A 376 7.04 -21.18 -7.10
C CYS A 376 6.58 -20.79 -8.51
N MET A 377 7.27 -21.24 -9.55
CA MET A 377 6.94 -20.89 -10.94
C MET A 377 5.61 -21.48 -11.42
N SER A 378 5.22 -22.65 -10.87
CA SER A 378 3.95 -23.31 -11.24
C SER A 378 2.74 -22.74 -10.53
N ASN A 379 2.94 -21.87 -9.53
CA ASN A 379 1.84 -21.25 -8.81
C ASN A 379 1.05 -20.28 -9.72
N MET A 380 -0.28 -20.38 -9.62
CA MET A 380 -1.22 -19.60 -10.44
C MET A 380 -2.29 -18.99 -9.54
N PRO A 381 -2.79 -17.80 -9.87
CA PRO A 381 -3.89 -17.21 -9.11
C PRO A 381 -5.14 -18.07 -9.26
N ALA A 382 -5.76 -18.41 -8.13
CA ALA A 382 -7.00 -19.17 -8.11
C ALA A 382 -7.73 -18.98 -6.76
N GLY A 383 -9.03 -18.71 -6.80
CA GLY A 383 -9.86 -18.51 -5.63
C GLY A 383 -9.27 -17.40 -4.73
N LYS A 384 -8.96 -17.74 -3.48
CA LYS A 384 -8.39 -16.79 -2.51
C LYS A 384 -6.88 -16.56 -2.64
N ASN A 385 -6.18 -17.38 -3.42
CA ASN A 385 -4.78 -17.19 -3.72
C ASN A 385 -4.64 -16.21 -4.89
N SER A 386 -4.24 -15.00 -4.60
CA SER A 386 -4.08 -13.93 -5.59
C SER A 386 -2.65 -13.78 -6.10
N ASN A 387 -1.69 -14.63 -5.67
CA ASN A 387 -0.33 -14.63 -6.18
C ASN A 387 -0.14 -15.67 -7.27
N GLY A 388 0.65 -15.33 -8.27
CA GLY A 388 1.25 -16.25 -9.23
C GLY A 388 2.63 -16.70 -8.78
N ALA A 389 3.61 -16.72 -9.69
CA ALA A 389 5.00 -17.09 -9.40
C ALA A 389 5.67 -16.06 -8.46
N ALA A 390 5.33 -16.11 -7.19
CA ALA A 390 5.82 -15.21 -6.16
C ALA A 390 5.87 -15.89 -4.79
N CYS A 391 7.01 -15.77 -4.10
CA CYS A 391 7.19 -16.27 -2.75
C CYS A 391 8.14 -15.36 -1.95
N HIS A 392 8.40 -15.72 -0.68
CA HIS A 392 9.31 -14.96 0.18
C HIS A 392 10.74 -14.87 -0.38
N SER A 393 11.21 -15.88 -1.10
CA SER A 393 12.56 -15.89 -1.67
C SER A 393 12.69 -14.92 -2.85
N CYS A 394 11.70 -14.85 -3.74
CA CYS A 394 11.82 -14.06 -4.98
C CYS A 394 11.17 -12.67 -4.92
N CYS A 395 9.91 -12.53 -4.49
CA CYS A 395 9.15 -11.30 -4.70
C CYS A 395 8.69 -10.57 -3.43
N MET A 396 8.47 -11.29 -2.31
CA MET A 396 7.87 -10.66 -1.14
C MET A 396 8.86 -9.75 -0.41
N ILE A 397 8.38 -8.62 0.06
CA ILE A 397 9.09 -7.63 0.88
C ILE A 397 8.43 -7.49 2.25
N SER A 398 8.93 -6.59 3.10
CA SER A 398 8.27 -6.27 4.37
C SER A 398 6.84 -5.78 4.13
N GLU A 399 5.86 -6.32 4.85
CA GLU A 399 4.45 -5.93 4.73
C GLU A 399 4.22 -4.43 4.98
N THR A 400 5.07 -3.81 5.80
CA THR A 400 5.00 -2.36 6.08
C THR A 400 5.45 -1.49 4.92
N ALA A 401 6.14 -2.06 3.95
CA ALA A 401 6.62 -1.41 2.74
C ALA A 401 5.66 -1.59 1.55
N CYS A 402 4.79 -2.61 1.61
CA CYS A 402 3.86 -2.96 0.55
C CYS A 402 2.45 -2.40 0.81
N GLU A 403 1.87 -1.73 -0.18
CA GLU A 403 0.49 -1.22 -0.08
C GLU A 403 -0.58 -2.33 -0.04
N ASN A 404 -0.26 -3.54 -0.54
CA ASN A 404 -1.23 -4.62 -0.72
C ASN A 404 -0.92 -5.89 0.10
N GLY A 405 0.00 -5.82 1.07
CA GLY A 405 0.34 -6.94 1.96
C GLY A 405 0.84 -8.18 1.19
N ASN A 406 1.75 -7.99 0.23
CA ASN A 406 2.37 -9.05 -0.57
C ASN A 406 1.38 -9.93 -1.38
N ARG A 407 0.26 -9.35 -1.81
CA ARG A 407 -0.74 -10.02 -2.65
C ARG A 407 -0.72 -9.46 -4.06
N MET A 408 -1.15 -10.25 -5.04
CA MET A 408 -1.14 -9.86 -6.46
C MET A 408 0.29 -9.64 -6.97
N LEU A 409 1.15 -10.62 -6.78
CA LEU A 409 2.54 -10.67 -7.23
C LEU A 409 2.75 -11.83 -8.19
N ASP A 410 3.51 -11.63 -9.26
CA ASP A 410 3.91 -12.66 -10.22
C ASP A 410 5.14 -12.22 -11.02
N ARG A 411 6.30 -12.82 -10.75
CA ARG A 411 7.51 -12.52 -11.52
C ARG A 411 7.40 -12.94 -12.99
N GLY A 412 6.54 -13.90 -13.33
CA GLY A 412 6.31 -14.33 -14.70
C GLY A 412 5.61 -13.29 -15.60
N LEU A 413 5.05 -12.21 -15.02
CA LEU A 413 4.59 -11.05 -15.79
C LEU A 413 5.69 -10.01 -16.01
N VAL A 414 6.76 -10.08 -15.23
CA VAL A 414 7.92 -9.16 -15.31
C VAL A 414 9.00 -9.74 -16.23
N VAL A 415 9.46 -10.97 -15.93
CA VAL A 415 10.53 -11.67 -16.63
C VAL A 415 10.01 -12.98 -17.24
N PRO A 416 10.60 -13.45 -18.36
CA PRO A 416 10.22 -14.74 -18.94
C PRO A 416 10.65 -15.89 -18.00
N ILE A 417 9.68 -16.70 -17.61
CA ILE A 417 9.92 -17.93 -16.83
C ILE A 417 9.49 -19.13 -17.66
N PRO A 418 10.09 -20.33 -17.43
CA PRO A 418 9.80 -21.53 -18.22
C PRO A 418 8.30 -21.83 -18.33
N GLY A 419 7.81 -21.98 -19.57
CA GLY A 419 6.41 -22.28 -19.89
C GLY A 419 5.46 -21.09 -19.86
N ARG A 420 5.95 -19.87 -19.56
CA ARG A 420 5.16 -18.63 -19.51
C ARG A 420 5.92 -17.43 -20.10
N GLU A 421 6.83 -17.68 -21.03
CA GLU A 421 7.73 -16.68 -21.57
C GLU A 421 6.99 -15.53 -22.25
N ASP A 422 5.85 -15.84 -22.90
CA ASP A 422 5.03 -14.86 -23.60
C ASP A 422 4.25 -13.92 -22.67
N ASN A 423 4.16 -14.24 -21.38
CA ASN A 423 3.50 -13.38 -20.40
C ASN A 423 4.36 -12.20 -19.95
N ALA A 424 5.69 -12.29 -20.13
CA ALA A 424 6.63 -11.31 -19.62
C ALA A 424 6.58 -9.98 -20.38
N TYR A 425 6.28 -8.90 -19.67
CA TYR A 425 6.26 -7.55 -20.23
C TYR A 425 7.64 -7.09 -20.69
N PHE A 426 8.69 -7.42 -19.92
CA PHE A 426 10.06 -6.99 -20.21
C PHE A 426 10.90 -8.03 -20.96
N ARG A 427 10.29 -9.02 -21.62
CA ARG A 427 11.01 -10.12 -22.28
C ARG A 427 12.22 -9.64 -23.10
N GLU A 428 12.04 -8.72 -24.05
CA GLU A 428 13.13 -8.23 -24.89
C GLU A 428 14.16 -7.42 -24.08
N LEU A 429 13.70 -6.58 -23.14
CA LEU A 429 14.60 -5.81 -22.28
C LEU A 429 15.45 -6.71 -21.38
N VAL A 430 14.89 -7.82 -20.91
CA VAL A 430 15.63 -8.85 -20.15
C VAL A 430 16.72 -9.47 -21.02
N ASN A 431 16.42 -9.84 -22.28
CA ASN A 431 17.41 -10.38 -23.19
C ASN A 431 18.54 -9.38 -23.43
N ASP A 432 18.21 -8.10 -23.68
CA ASP A 432 19.17 -7.04 -23.94
C ASP A 432 20.08 -6.76 -22.73
N LEU A 433 19.49 -6.63 -21.53
CA LEU A 433 20.23 -6.24 -20.33
C LEU A 433 20.97 -7.41 -19.68
N CYS A 434 20.40 -8.61 -19.70
CA CYS A 434 20.97 -9.78 -19.04
C CYS A 434 21.81 -10.66 -19.98
N GLN A 435 21.82 -10.37 -21.28
CA GLN A 435 22.54 -11.13 -22.31
C GLN A 435 22.17 -12.63 -22.31
N VAL A 436 20.89 -12.91 -22.18
CA VAL A 436 20.32 -14.25 -22.20
C VAL A 436 19.43 -14.39 -23.45
N ASP A 437 19.58 -15.49 -24.17
CA ASP A 437 18.69 -15.86 -25.28
C ASP A 437 17.53 -16.68 -24.71
N LEU A 438 16.35 -16.07 -24.50
CA LEU A 438 15.16 -16.66 -23.89
C LEU A 438 14.00 -16.80 -24.87
#